data_01b40fb6bdf4e1a9bf859b847f0a3afe
#
_entry.id   01b40fb6bdf4e1a9bf859b847f0a3afe
#
_cell.length_a   1.000
_cell.length_b   1.000
_cell.length_c   1.000
_cell.angle_alpha   90.00
_cell.angle_beta   90.00
_cell.angle_gamma   90.00
#
_symmetry.space_group_name_H-M   'P 1'
#
loop_
_entity.id
_entity.type
_entity.pdbx_description
1 polymer ?
#
loop_
_entity_poly.entity_id
_entity_poly.type
_entity_poly.pdbx_seq_one_letter_code
_entity_poly.pdbx_strand_id
1 'polypeptide(L)'
;MLHSTEEILTRIERLLTDSPAARTSVVWCEERAGSAGHGGRARPPGQTFSRTVVVGVEEAGRTGTCAVASDDPAFLLMAVREALAAARLDPGPPWGPPPPSEAGEEGPPLHDPGLAALTPEAAAKRLAGLLEKRGSGQLSWWEARLVVADSRGLRRAAALTAGALELRWGRRAGAGHAAHAARSLAGLDPEGVAARARSRHPGADLEEGGLAPGEAPAVVLAGEAAARLLAAFSAAAFDGHAYAAGDSWLARGGGELLLSPLLDVEDDPLSAAGLPLPFDFEGRPKGRHPLLVRGRPGPPVTDAGLAARIGQAETAHALGGGAALPLHPRLAPGEESEEELRRAAEGGIWIGEVGPPELFDRVRLGTRLVARGVRRIGPGGALADPLADLGWEGELGELFGAVAGVGRESVCRPAGGGWLGGAVAPALRLSRLAGLYPLAPRG
;
A
#
# COMPACT_ATOMS: atom_id res chain seq x y z
N MET A 1 -6.39 -19.08 -16.37
CA MET A 1 -7.00 -19.50 -15.07
C MET A 1 -5.88 -19.61 -14.06
N LEU A 2 -6.08 -19.21 -12.80
CA LEU A 2 -5.06 -19.44 -11.76
C LEU A 2 -4.94 -20.94 -11.49
N HIS A 3 -3.73 -21.41 -11.27
CA HIS A 3 -3.50 -22.76 -10.79
C HIS A 3 -3.98 -22.92 -9.34
N SER A 4 -4.34 -24.13 -8.95
CA SER A 4 -4.51 -24.45 -7.54
C SER A 4 -3.16 -24.46 -6.82
N THR A 5 -3.18 -24.29 -5.51
CA THR A 5 -1.94 -24.39 -4.70
C THR A 5 -1.23 -25.73 -4.89
N GLU A 6 -1.96 -26.82 -5.00
CA GLU A 6 -1.42 -28.16 -5.20
C GLU A 6 -0.71 -28.30 -6.56
N GLU A 7 -1.33 -27.78 -7.64
CA GLU A 7 -0.70 -27.76 -8.97
C GLU A 7 0.59 -26.93 -8.98
N ILE A 8 0.62 -25.79 -8.28
CA ILE A 8 1.83 -24.96 -8.16
C ILE A 8 2.91 -25.72 -7.39
N LEU A 9 2.58 -26.30 -6.24
CA LEU A 9 3.54 -27.07 -5.43
C LEU A 9 4.11 -28.26 -6.20
N THR A 10 3.29 -29.00 -6.96
CA THR A 10 3.75 -30.11 -7.80
C THR A 10 4.80 -29.66 -8.84
N ARG A 11 4.59 -28.49 -9.47
CA ARG A 11 5.55 -27.92 -10.43
C ARG A 11 6.84 -27.49 -9.75
N ILE A 12 6.72 -26.84 -8.59
CA ILE A 12 7.89 -26.41 -7.80
C ILE A 12 8.68 -27.61 -7.33
N GLU A 13 8.06 -28.67 -6.85
CA GLU A 13 8.76 -29.89 -6.37
C GLU A 13 9.53 -30.55 -7.47
N ARG A 14 8.97 -30.64 -8.68
CA ARG A 14 9.71 -31.11 -9.83
C ARG A 14 10.95 -30.25 -10.11
N LEU A 15 10.76 -28.90 -10.12
CA LEU A 15 11.88 -28.00 -10.34
C LEU A 15 12.98 -28.12 -9.28
N LEU A 16 12.60 -28.25 -8.00
CA LEU A 16 13.54 -28.42 -6.89
C LEU A 16 14.30 -29.74 -6.98
N THR A 17 13.63 -30.82 -7.45
CA THR A 17 14.26 -32.13 -7.66
C THR A 17 15.24 -32.12 -8.84
N ASP A 18 14.89 -31.41 -9.91
CA ASP A 18 15.69 -31.35 -11.14
C ASP A 18 16.81 -30.28 -11.08
N SER A 19 16.81 -29.44 -10.04
CA SER A 19 17.79 -28.36 -9.89
C SER A 19 19.18 -28.90 -9.53
N PRO A 20 20.25 -28.49 -10.29
CA PRO A 20 21.62 -28.87 -9.97
C PRO A 20 22.28 -28.00 -8.88
N ALA A 21 21.62 -26.96 -8.39
CA ALA A 21 22.19 -26.05 -7.38
C ALA A 21 22.21 -26.67 -5.97
N ALA A 22 23.16 -26.29 -5.14
CA ALA A 22 23.27 -26.75 -3.76
C ALA A 22 22.03 -26.40 -2.93
N ARG A 23 21.45 -25.22 -3.20
CA ARG A 23 20.16 -24.80 -2.67
C ARG A 23 19.38 -24.04 -3.74
N THR A 24 18.10 -24.32 -3.83
CA THR A 24 17.16 -23.62 -4.72
C THR A 24 15.95 -23.16 -3.92
N SER A 25 15.51 -21.94 -4.16
CA SER A 25 14.25 -21.38 -3.65
C SER A 25 13.38 -20.93 -4.80
N VAL A 26 12.07 -20.96 -4.60
CA VAL A 26 11.09 -20.53 -5.60
C VAL A 26 10.04 -19.66 -4.91
N VAL A 27 9.82 -18.47 -5.46
CA VAL A 27 8.66 -17.64 -5.16
C VAL A 27 7.77 -17.67 -6.39
N TRP A 28 6.59 -18.23 -6.26
CA TRP A 28 5.59 -18.33 -7.31
C TRP A 28 4.44 -17.40 -6.99
N CYS A 29 4.20 -16.42 -7.85
CA CYS A 29 3.10 -15.51 -7.74
C CYS A 29 2.23 -15.57 -9.01
N GLU A 30 0.97 -15.90 -8.87
CA GLU A 30 -0.04 -15.76 -9.92
C GLU A 30 -1.09 -14.77 -9.48
N GLU A 31 -1.51 -13.93 -10.40
CA GLU A 31 -2.51 -12.92 -10.16
C GLU A 31 -3.52 -12.85 -11.30
N ARG A 32 -4.78 -12.76 -10.93
CA ARG A 32 -5.86 -12.31 -11.80
C ARG A 32 -6.37 -10.97 -11.26
N ALA A 33 -6.21 -9.91 -12.03
CA ALA A 33 -6.67 -8.58 -11.69
C ALA A 33 -7.85 -8.20 -12.58
N GLY A 34 -8.91 -7.66 -11.98
CA GLY A 34 -10.06 -7.15 -12.69
C GLY A 34 -10.33 -5.70 -12.35
N SER A 35 -10.95 -4.98 -13.26
CA SER A 35 -11.41 -3.61 -13.03
C SER A 35 -12.69 -3.32 -13.79
N ALA A 36 -13.53 -2.48 -13.19
CA ALA A 36 -14.68 -1.89 -13.84
C ALA A 36 -14.83 -0.43 -13.40
N GLY A 37 -15.24 0.42 -14.32
CA GLY A 37 -15.50 1.83 -14.03
C GLY A 37 -16.92 2.23 -14.44
N HIS A 38 -17.41 3.33 -13.85
CA HIS A 38 -18.67 3.95 -14.18
C HIS A 38 -18.52 5.47 -14.20
N GLY A 39 -19.05 6.13 -15.24
CA GLY A 39 -19.01 7.58 -15.39
C GLY A 39 -17.60 8.16 -15.64
N GLY A 40 -17.51 9.43 -16.04
CA GLY A 40 -16.22 10.13 -16.19
C GLY A 40 -15.26 9.46 -17.18
N ARG A 41 -13.95 9.47 -16.82
CA ARG A 41 -12.87 8.78 -17.55
C ARG A 41 -12.66 7.36 -16.97
N ALA A 42 -13.74 6.63 -16.75
CA ALA A 42 -13.68 5.27 -16.23
C ALA A 42 -12.88 4.35 -17.15
N ARG A 43 -12.04 3.48 -16.58
CA ARG A 43 -11.40 2.42 -17.36
C ARG A 43 -12.47 1.45 -17.87
N PRO A 44 -12.37 0.98 -19.11
CA PRO A 44 -13.26 -0.04 -19.61
C PRO A 44 -13.19 -1.29 -18.70
N PRO A 45 -14.31 -2.03 -18.57
CA PRO A 45 -14.29 -3.29 -17.84
C PRO A 45 -13.31 -4.27 -18.45
N GLY A 46 -12.52 -4.93 -17.63
CA GLY A 46 -11.53 -5.88 -18.11
C GLY A 46 -10.90 -6.72 -17.01
N GLN A 47 -10.25 -7.79 -17.45
CA GLN A 47 -9.43 -8.65 -16.58
C GLN A 47 -8.08 -8.91 -17.24
N THR A 48 -7.06 -9.01 -16.41
CA THR A 48 -5.70 -9.42 -16.78
C THR A 48 -5.26 -10.60 -15.93
N PHE A 49 -4.34 -11.37 -16.48
CA PHE A 49 -3.65 -12.44 -15.77
C PHE A 49 -2.15 -12.16 -15.86
N SER A 50 -1.47 -12.35 -14.73
CA SER A 50 -0.02 -12.31 -14.68
C SER A 50 0.51 -13.47 -13.85
N ARG A 51 1.72 -13.91 -14.19
CA ARG A 51 2.49 -14.90 -13.45
C ARG A 51 3.92 -14.42 -13.36
N THR A 52 4.51 -14.56 -12.19
CA THR A 52 5.93 -14.35 -11.97
C THR A 52 6.45 -15.48 -11.10
N VAL A 53 7.46 -16.17 -11.60
CA VAL A 53 8.18 -17.18 -10.85
C VAL A 53 9.61 -16.70 -10.69
N VAL A 54 10.01 -16.43 -9.46
CA VAL A 54 11.39 -16.05 -9.12
C VAL A 54 12.09 -17.30 -8.61
N VAL A 55 13.15 -17.71 -9.31
CA VAL A 55 14.02 -18.79 -8.90
C VAL A 55 15.28 -18.19 -8.31
N GLY A 56 15.55 -18.52 -7.05
CA GLY A 56 16.80 -18.20 -6.38
C GLY A 56 17.68 -19.43 -6.24
N VAL A 57 18.99 -19.25 -6.32
CA VAL A 57 19.96 -20.32 -6.08
C VAL A 57 21.07 -19.86 -5.14
N GLU A 58 21.60 -20.79 -4.36
CA GLU A 58 22.82 -20.60 -3.59
C GLU A 58 23.83 -21.69 -3.95
N GLU A 59 25.02 -21.29 -4.35
CA GLU A 59 26.11 -22.16 -4.75
C GLU A 59 27.43 -21.63 -4.18
N ALA A 60 28.11 -22.42 -3.34
CA ALA A 60 29.36 -22.03 -2.68
C ALA A 60 29.30 -20.68 -1.94
N GLY A 61 28.20 -20.39 -1.24
CA GLY A 61 27.97 -19.14 -0.49
C GLY A 61 27.67 -17.92 -1.38
N ARG A 62 27.43 -18.10 -2.66
CA ARG A 62 27.03 -17.07 -3.62
C ARG A 62 25.59 -17.27 -4.03
N THR A 63 24.84 -16.20 -4.14
CA THR A 63 23.42 -16.26 -4.51
C THR A 63 23.18 -15.57 -5.85
N GLY A 64 22.20 -16.07 -6.58
CA GLY A 64 21.72 -15.46 -7.80
C GLY A 64 20.23 -15.71 -7.97
N THR A 65 19.56 -14.86 -8.72
CA THR A 65 18.12 -14.97 -8.98
C THR A 65 17.80 -14.77 -10.45
N CYS A 66 16.74 -15.43 -10.91
CA CYS A 66 16.16 -15.21 -12.23
C CYS A 66 14.63 -15.23 -12.12
N ALA A 67 13.94 -14.31 -12.78
CA ALA A 67 12.50 -14.25 -12.84
C ALA A 67 11.98 -14.63 -14.22
N VAL A 68 10.94 -15.47 -14.28
CA VAL A 68 10.26 -15.86 -15.51
C VAL A 68 8.75 -15.74 -15.38
N ALA A 69 8.06 -15.49 -16.50
CA ALA A 69 6.60 -15.40 -16.55
C ALA A 69 5.94 -16.70 -17.09
N SER A 70 6.59 -17.83 -16.92
CA SER A 70 6.18 -19.13 -17.48
C SER A 70 6.09 -20.20 -16.41
N ASP A 71 5.20 -21.17 -16.62
CA ASP A 71 5.08 -22.41 -15.85
C ASP A 71 5.59 -23.64 -16.61
N ASP A 72 6.12 -23.43 -17.80
CA ASP A 72 6.72 -24.50 -18.59
C ASP A 72 8.01 -25.01 -17.91
N PRO A 73 8.15 -26.32 -17.67
CA PRO A 73 9.31 -26.88 -17.01
C PRO A 73 10.66 -26.53 -17.67
N ALA A 74 10.71 -26.38 -18.99
CA ALA A 74 11.93 -26.00 -19.68
C ALA A 74 12.37 -24.57 -19.36
N PHE A 75 11.43 -23.63 -19.31
CA PHE A 75 11.71 -22.23 -18.90
C PHE A 75 12.07 -22.14 -17.43
N LEU A 76 11.45 -22.94 -16.56
CA LEU A 76 11.79 -22.98 -15.14
C LEU A 76 13.21 -23.51 -14.91
N LEU A 77 13.63 -24.59 -15.62
CA LEU A 77 15.00 -25.09 -15.57
C LEU A 77 16.01 -24.11 -16.18
N MET A 78 15.62 -23.38 -17.23
CA MET A 78 16.43 -22.30 -17.77
C MET A 78 16.64 -21.20 -16.71
N ALA A 79 15.59 -20.82 -15.95
CA ALA A 79 15.70 -19.83 -14.87
C ALA A 79 16.69 -20.29 -13.78
N VAL A 80 16.75 -21.58 -13.44
CA VAL A 80 17.77 -22.12 -12.52
C VAL A 80 19.19 -21.91 -13.09
N ARG A 81 19.41 -22.18 -14.38
CA ARG A 81 20.72 -21.99 -15.03
C ARG A 81 21.14 -20.55 -15.08
N GLU A 82 20.22 -19.65 -15.39
CA GLU A 82 20.47 -18.21 -15.40
C GLU A 82 20.75 -17.69 -13.98
N ALA A 83 20.02 -18.15 -12.97
CA ALA A 83 20.28 -17.81 -11.57
C ALA A 83 21.68 -18.32 -11.12
N LEU A 84 22.10 -19.52 -11.54
CA LEU A 84 23.48 -20.03 -11.31
C LEU A 84 24.54 -19.17 -12.02
N ALA A 85 24.26 -18.72 -13.23
CA ALA A 85 25.16 -17.81 -13.96
C ALA A 85 25.25 -16.45 -13.23
N ALA A 86 24.13 -15.90 -12.79
CA ALA A 86 24.10 -14.66 -12.00
C ALA A 86 24.91 -14.80 -10.69
N ALA A 87 24.76 -15.92 -9.97
CA ALA A 87 25.53 -16.19 -8.74
C ALA A 87 27.04 -16.22 -8.96
N ARG A 88 27.49 -16.55 -10.17
CA ARG A 88 28.93 -16.58 -10.51
C ARG A 88 29.46 -15.25 -10.97
N LEU A 89 28.67 -14.48 -11.73
CA LEU A 89 29.08 -13.22 -12.36
C LEU A 89 28.95 -12.02 -11.42
N ASP A 90 27.81 -11.92 -10.76
CA ASP A 90 27.45 -10.81 -9.85
C ASP A 90 26.69 -11.39 -8.64
N PRO A 91 27.43 -11.97 -7.68
CA PRO A 91 26.79 -12.68 -6.58
C PRO A 91 26.05 -11.73 -5.66
N GLY A 92 24.80 -12.04 -5.41
CA GLY A 92 24.03 -11.42 -4.33
C GLY A 92 24.56 -11.81 -2.93
N PRO A 93 24.07 -11.16 -1.89
CA PRO A 93 24.43 -11.47 -0.51
C PRO A 93 23.99 -12.90 -0.17
N PRO A 94 24.72 -13.62 0.73
CA PRO A 94 24.31 -14.93 1.22
C PRO A 94 22.89 -14.89 1.77
N TRP A 95 22.15 -15.96 1.56
CA TRP A 95 20.84 -16.10 2.19
C TRP A 95 20.97 -16.17 3.70
N GLY A 96 20.03 -15.55 4.40
CA GLY A 96 19.92 -15.66 5.85
C GLY A 96 19.60 -17.10 6.29
N PRO A 97 19.53 -17.31 7.60
CA PRO A 97 19.14 -18.61 8.17
C PRO A 97 17.76 -19.04 7.64
N PRO A 98 17.45 -20.34 7.58
CA PRO A 98 16.16 -20.81 7.14
C PRO A 98 15.03 -20.22 8.00
N PRO A 99 13.84 -19.96 7.41
CA PRO A 99 12.71 -19.49 8.20
C PRO A 99 12.29 -20.54 9.24
N PRO A 100 11.67 -20.13 10.35
CA PRO A 100 11.17 -21.06 11.35
C PRO A 100 10.14 -22.02 10.72
N SER A 101 10.14 -23.27 11.18
CA SER A 101 9.18 -24.28 10.72
C SER A 101 7.75 -24.01 11.16
N GLU A 102 7.61 -23.27 12.27
CA GLU A 102 6.31 -22.95 12.86
C GLU A 102 5.53 -22.00 11.95
N ALA A 103 4.20 -22.20 11.88
CA ALA A 103 3.29 -21.23 11.30
C ALA A 103 3.28 -19.99 12.21
N GLY A 104 3.20 -18.81 11.62
CA GLY A 104 2.98 -17.57 12.38
C GLY A 104 1.61 -17.56 13.08
N GLU A 105 1.29 -16.43 13.70
CA GLU A 105 -0.04 -16.20 14.29
C GLU A 105 -1.14 -16.42 13.25
N GLU A 106 -2.27 -17.01 13.68
CA GLU A 106 -3.45 -17.11 12.82
C GLU A 106 -3.99 -15.72 12.55
N GLY A 107 -4.09 -15.39 11.26
CA GLY A 107 -4.67 -14.12 10.79
C GLY A 107 -6.12 -14.28 10.36
N PRO A 108 -6.77 -13.18 9.95
CA PRO A 108 -8.11 -13.21 9.40
C PRO A 108 -8.15 -13.95 8.05
N PRO A 109 -9.34 -14.35 7.56
CA PRO A 109 -9.49 -14.98 6.25
C PRO A 109 -8.87 -14.13 5.13
N LEU A 110 -8.07 -14.76 4.27
CA LEU A 110 -7.32 -14.08 3.21
C LEU A 110 -8.02 -14.15 1.85
N HIS A 111 -8.97 -15.06 1.67
CA HIS A 111 -9.63 -15.34 0.40
C HIS A 111 -11.15 -15.26 0.55
N ASP A 112 -11.79 -14.50 -0.34
CA ASP A 112 -13.25 -14.34 -0.45
C ASP A 112 -13.71 -14.87 -1.80
N PRO A 113 -14.56 -15.92 -1.81
CA PRO A 113 -15.10 -16.46 -3.04
C PRO A 113 -15.94 -15.45 -3.84
N GLY A 114 -16.56 -14.46 -3.17
CA GLY A 114 -17.34 -13.42 -3.82
C GLY A 114 -16.49 -12.47 -4.65
N LEU A 115 -15.32 -12.06 -4.15
CA LEU A 115 -14.35 -11.30 -4.93
C LEU A 115 -13.69 -12.15 -6.04
N ALA A 116 -13.35 -13.39 -5.74
CA ALA A 116 -12.76 -14.31 -6.71
C ALA A 116 -13.69 -14.59 -7.91
N ALA A 117 -15.02 -14.66 -7.67
CA ALA A 117 -16.02 -14.88 -8.72
C ALA A 117 -16.48 -13.59 -9.42
N LEU A 118 -15.97 -12.40 -9.02
CA LEU A 118 -16.44 -11.14 -9.58
C LEU A 118 -16.03 -11.01 -11.05
N THR A 119 -17.01 -10.69 -11.91
CA THR A 119 -16.77 -10.40 -13.33
C THR A 119 -16.80 -8.90 -13.59
N PRO A 120 -16.17 -8.42 -14.68
CA PRO A 120 -16.22 -7.01 -15.07
C PRO A 120 -17.65 -6.47 -15.22
N GLU A 121 -18.54 -7.26 -15.78
CA GLU A 121 -19.95 -6.90 -15.99
C GLU A 121 -20.70 -6.77 -14.67
N ALA A 122 -20.50 -7.71 -13.74
CA ALA A 122 -21.10 -7.68 -12.41
C ALA A 122 -20.59 -6.47 -11.61
N ALA A 123 -19.31 -6.17 -11.70
CA ALA A 123 -18.70 -5.01 -11.05
C ALA A 123 -19.24 -3.68 -11.63
N ALA A 124 -19.35 -3.56 -12.95
CA ALA A 124 -19.92 -2.39 -13.62
C ALA A 124 -21.41 -2.18 -13.22
N LYS A 125 -22.18 -3.26 -13.15
CA LYS A 125 -23.58 -3.20 -12.69
C LYS A 125 -23.70 -2.72 -11.25
N ARG A 126 -22.84 -3.21 -10.34
CA ARG A 126 -22.78 -2.74 -8.95
C ARG A 126 -22.48 -1.24 -8.85
N LEU A 127 -21.44 -0.78 -9.56
CA LEU A 127 -21.09 0.64 -9.61
C LEU A 127 -22.24 1.52 -10.13
N ALA A 128 -22.93 1.08 -11.20
CA ALA A 128 -24.05 1.81 -11.75
C ALA A 128 -25.21 1.93 -10.74
N GLY A 129 -25.47 0.88 -9.95
CA GLY A 129 -26.45 0.89 -8.86
C GLY A 129 -26.09 1.88 -7.74
N LEU A 130 -24.82 1.90 -7.32
CA LEU A 130 -24.36 2.79 -6.25
C LEU A 130 -24.39 4.28 -6.64
N LEU A 131 -24.12 4.61 -7.90
CA LEU A 131 -23.89 5.98 -8.37
C LEU A 131 -25.11 6.64 -9.05
N GLU A 132 -26.12 5.89 -9.48
CA GLU A 132 -27.40 6.39 -10.01
C GLU A 132 -27.26 7.54 -11.05
N LYS A 133 -26.27 7.55 -11.90
CA LYS A 133 -25.90 8.63 -12.85
C LYS A 133 -25.36 9.93 -12.20
N ARG A 134 -25.14 9.96 -10.90
CA ARG A 134 -24.74 11.17 -10.15
C ARG A 134 -23.24 11.25 -9.85
N GLY A 135 -22.44 10.34 -10.37
CA GLY A 135 -21.01 10.33 -10.07
C GLY A 135 -20.20 9.44 -10.99
N SER A 136 -18.99 9.20 -10.57
CA SER A 136 -18.08 8.24 -11.20
C SER A 136 -17.43 7.36 -10.14
N GLY A 137 -16.97 6.18 -10.54
CA GLY A 137 -16.31 5.27 -9.62
C GLY A 137 -15.54 4.18 -10.34
N GLN A 138 -14.69 3.54 -9.58
CA GLN A 138 -13.92 2.39 -10.02
C GLN A 138 -13.93 1.32 -8.95
N LEU A 139 -14.15 0.08 -9.35
CA LEU A 139 -13.94 -1.10 -8.55
C LEU A 139 -12.83 -1.91 -9.21
N SER A 140 -11.77 -2.14 -8.47
CA SER A 140 -10.67 -3.02 -8.86
C SER A 140 -10.64 -4.20 -7.89
N TRP A 141 -10.30 -5.39 -8.39
CA TRP A 141 -10.17 -6.58 -7.54
C TRP A 141 -9.06 -7.48 -8.04
N TRP A 142 -8.54 -8.24 -7.12
CA TRP A 142 -7.44 -9.18 -7.36
C TRP A 142 -7.76 -10.53 -6.71
N GLU A 143 -7.37 -11.58 -7.40
CA GLU A 143 -7.21 -12.91 -6.82
C GLU A 143 -5.79 -13.35 -7.08
N ALA A 144 -5.08 -13.79 -6.06
CA ALA A 144 -3.68 -14.17 -6.17
C ALA A 144 -3.38 -15.52 -5.50
N ARG A 145 -2.34 -16.17 -5.98
CA ARG A 145 -1.69 -17.32 -5.34
C ARG A 145 -0.24 -16.96 -5.11
N LEU A 146 0.18 -17.02 -3.86
CA LEU A 146 1.57 -16.83 -3.45
C LEU A 146 2.06 -18.14 -2.85
N VAL A 147 3.10 -18.72 -3.43
CA VAL A 147 3.76 -19.94 -2.92
C VAL A 147 5.25 -19.68 -2.81
N VAL A 148 5.80 -19.98 -1.63
CA VAL A 148 7.25 -19.92 -1.36
C VAL A 148 7.72 -21.30 -0.93
N ALA A 149 8.72 -21.82 -1.63
CA ALA A 149 9.28 -23.15 -1.33
C ALA A 149 10.78 -23.20 -1.58
N ASP A 150 11.48 -24.08 -0.90
CA ASP A 150 12.91 -24.31 -1.13
C ASP A 150 13.30 -25.79 -1.08
N SER A 151 14.52 -26.10 -1.51
CA SER A 151 15.08 -27.45 -1.51
C SER A 151 15.39 -28.01 -0.11
N ARG A 152 15.23 -27.21 0.95
CA ARG A 152 15.39 -27.63 2.35
C ARG A 152 14.07 -27.98 3.06
N GLY A 153 12.96 -27.97 2.29
CA GLY A 153 11.65 -28.40 2.79
C GLY A 153 10.70 -27.26 3.17
N LEU A 154 11.10 -25.98 3.01
CA LEU A 154 10.17 -24.89 3.17
C LEU A 154 9.00 -25.01 2.19
N ARG A 155 7.79 -24.92 2.69
CA ARG A 155 6.54 -24.87 1.93
C ARG A 155 5.59 -23.88 2.60
N ARG A 156 5.32 -22.74 1.95
CA ARG A 156 4.34 -21.75 2.36
C ARG A 156 3.43 -21.42 1.19
N ALA A 157 2.16 -21.34 1.41
CA ALA A 157 1.20 -21.02 0.38
C ALA A 157 0.05 -20.19 0.93
N ALA A 158 -0.39 -19.21 0.15
CA ALA A 158 -1.56 -18.40 0.45
C ALA A 158 -2.39 -18.18 -0.82
N ALA A 159 -3.70 -18.35 -0.67
CA ALA A 159 -4.69 -17.87 -1.62
C ALA A 159 -5.24 -16.54 -1.08
N LEU A 160 -5.24 -15.52 -1.91
CA LEU A 160 -5.55 -14.16 -1.48
C LEU A 160 -6.56 -13.53 -2.43
N THR A 161 -7.46 -12.72 -1.89
CA THR A 161 -8.25 -11.77 -2.66
C THR A 161 -8.06 -10.38 -2.11
N ALA A 162 -8.29 -9.38 -2.93
CA ALA A 162 -8.40 -7.98 -2.50
C ALA A 162 -9.36 -7.25 -3.41
N GLY A 163 -10.06 -6.28 -2.85
CA GLY A 163 -10.87 -5.33 -3.60
C GLY A 163 -10.51 -3.91 -3.19
N ALA A 164 -10.65 -2.97 -4.13
CA ALA A 164 -10.54 -1.54 -3.88
C ALA A 164 -11.65 -0.81 -4.60
N LEU A 165 -12.48 -0.12 -3.84
CA LEU A 165 -13.59 0.70 -4.33
C LEU A 165 -13.24 2.17 -4.15
N GLU A 166 -13.41 2.95 -5.20
CA GLU A 166 -13.24 4.41 -5.20
C GLU A 166 -14.45 5.05 -5.85
N LEU A 167 -15.09 5.97 -5.15
CA LEU A 167 -16.31 6.65 -5.61
C LEU A 167 -16.14 8.17 -5.52
N ARG A 168 -16.68 8.88 -6.53
CA ARG A 168 -16.83 10.33 -6.58
C ARG A 168 -18.29 10.65 -6.81
N TRP A 169 -18.89 11.37 -5.89
CA TRP A 169 -20.27 11.81 -5.96
C TRP A 169 -20.32 13.25 -6.46
N GLY A 170 -21.07 13.49 -7.54
CA GLY A 170 -21.06 14.77 -8.25
C GLY A 170 -20.19 14.74 -9.51
N ARG A 171 -20.36 15.72 -10.40
CA ARG A 171 -19.71 15.76 -11.73
C ARG A 171 -18.66 16.85 -11.88
N ARG A 172 -18.57 17.79 -10.93
CA ARG A 172 -17.70 18.99 -11.00
C ARG A 172 -16.66 18.99 -9.89
N ALA A 173 -15.85 20.02 -9.88
CA ALA A 173 -15.04 20.38 -8.75
C ALA A 173 -15.87 20.39 -7.47
N GLY A 174 -15.29 19.93 -6.38
CA GLY A 174 -16.02 19.71 -5.13
C GLY A 174 -16.82 18.41 -5.08
N ALA A 175 -16.70 17.51 -6.07
CA ALA A 175 -17.27 16.18 -5.95
C ALA A 175 -16.78 15.49 -4.67
N GLY A 176 -17.72 14.92 -3.90
CA GLY A 176 -17.37 14.18 -2.70
C GLY A 176 -16.65 12.89 -3.10
N HIS A 177 -15.52 12.62 -2.47
CA HIS A 177 -14.70 11.44 -2.72
C HIS A 177 -14.68 10.53 -1.50
N ALA A 178 -14.75 9.22 -1.73
CA ALA A 178 -14.48 8.20 -0.71
C ALA A 178 -13.91 6.95 -1.36
N ALA A 179 -13.09 6.23 -0.61
CA ALA A 179 -12.51 4.99 -1.07
C ALA A 179 -12.28 4.03 0.10
N HIS A 180 -12.22 2.74 -0.21
CA HIS A 180 -11.87 1.71 0.76
C HIS A 180 -11.33 0.47 0.04
N ALA A 181 -10.48 -0.30 0.74
CA ALA A 181 -9.98 -1.59 0.27
C ALA A 181 -10.14 -2.65 1.36
N ALA A 182 -10.43 -3.88 0.93
CA ALA A 182 -10.60 -5.01 1.85
C ALA A 182 -10.29 -6.35 1.17
N ARG A 183 -10.12 -7.41 1.98
CA ARG A 183 -9.96 -8.80 1.50
C ARG A 183 -11.26 -9.44 1.03
N SER A 184 -12.41 -8.89 1.37
CA SER A 184 -13.71 -9.44 1.03
C SER A 184 -14.63 -8.41 0.38
N LEU A 185 -15.61 -8.89 -0.37
CA LEU A 185 -16.62 -8.03 -1.01
C LEU A 185 -17.52 -7.34 0.05
N ALA A 186 -17.80 -8.01 1.15
CA ALA A 186 -18.54 -7.43 2.27
C ALA A 186 -17.69 -6.36 2.99
N GLY A 187 -16.38 -6.63 3.20
CA GLY A 187 -15.47 -5.71 3.85
C GLY A 187 -15.22 -4.43 3.05
N LEU A 188 -15.45 -4.42 1.73
CA LEU A 188 -15.40 -3.20 0.93
C LEU A 188 -16.43 -2.15 1.35
N ASP A 189 -17.52 -2.57 2.02
CA ASP A 189 -18.60 -1.69 2.48
C ASP A 189 -19.06 -0.68 1.41
N PRO A 190 -19.57 -1.16 0.26
CA PRO A 190 -19.88 -0.27 -0.87
C PRO A 190 -20.89 0.83 -0.53
N GLU A 191 -21.88 0.51 0.31
CA GLU A 191 -22.90 1.47 0.74
C GLU A 191 -22.32 2.53 1.68
N GLY A 192 -21.45 2.15 2.61
CA GLY A 192 -20.75 3.08 3.49
C GLY A 192 -19.79 3.99 2.71
N VAL A 193 -19.07 3.46 1.72
CA VAL A 193 -18.23 4.27 0.82
C VAL A 193 -19.09 5.25 0.03
N ALA A 194 -20.24 4.82 -0.51
CA ALA A 194 -21.16 5.70 -1.23
C ALA A 194 -21.77 6.76 -0.31
N ALA A 195 -22.13 6.41 0.93
CA ALA A 195 -22.66 7.35 1.91
C ALA A 195 -21.60 8.42 2.27
N ARG A 196 -20.34 8.03 2.51
CA ARG A 196 -19.25 8.97 2.75
C ARG A 196 -19.01 9.91 1.56
N ALA A 197 -19.00 9.36 0.32
CA ALA A 197 -18.85 10.20 -0.87
C ALA A 197 -20.01 11.21 -1.01
N ARG A 198 -21.25 10.80 -0.73
CA ARG A 198 -22.42 11.71 -0.73
C ARG A 198 -22.33 12.80 0.32
N SER A 199 -21.98 12.46 1.57
CA SER A 199 -21.89 13.42 2.67
C SER A 199 -20.82 14.50 2.45
N ARG A 200 -19.80 14.18 1.69
CA ARG A 200 -18.71 15.09 1.32
C ARG A 200 -19.02 15.95 0.08
N HIS A 201 -20.18 15.77 -0.55
CA HIS A 201 -20.63 16.59 -1.69
C HIS A 201 -21.43 17.81 -1.21
N PRO A 202 -21.16 19.02 -1.72
CA PRO A 202 -21.79 20.27 -1.25
C PRO A 202 -23.29 20.39 -1.54
N GLY A 203 -23.85 19.52 -2.36
CA GLY A 203 -25.26 19.58 -2.74
C GLY A 203 -25.59 20.60 -3.83
N ALA A 204 -24.72 21.53 -4.12
CA ALA A 204 -24.86 22.56 -5.18
C ALA A 204 -23.59 22.68 -6.01
N ASP A 205 -23.72 23.14 -7.23
CA ASP A 205 -22.60 23.53 -8.09
C ASP A 205 -22.05 24.88 -7.56
N LEU A 206 -21.00 24.82 -6.76
CA LEU A 206 -20.28 25.99 -6.27
C LEU A 206 -19.13 26.34 -7.21
N GLU A 207 -18.80 27.62 -7.31
CA GLU A 207 -17.61 28.06 -8.02
C GLU A 207 -16.33 27.69 -7.24
N GLU A 208 -15.29 27.33 -7.98
CA GLU A 208 -13.99 27.02 -7.37
C GLU A 208 -13.30 28.30 -6.89
N GLY A 209 -12.94 28.32 -5.62
CA GLY A 209 -12.06 29.33 -5.06
C GLY A 209 -10.58 29.02 -5.29
N GLY A 210 -9.73 29.95 -4.91
CA GLY A 210 -8.27 29.80 -4.87
C GLY A 210 -7.73 29.84 -3.44
N LEU A 211 -6.50 29.34 -3.27
CA LEU A 211 -5.70 29.55 -2.07
C LEU A 211 -4.83 30.81 -2.31
N ALA A 212 -4.70 31.69 -1.31
CA ALA A 212 -3.84 32.85 -1.43
C ALA A 212 -2.35 32.40 -1.52
N PRO A 213 -1.53 33.10 -2.34
CA PRO A 213 -0.11 32.77 -2.42
C PRO A 213 0.57 32.87 -1.05
N GLY A 214 1.30 31.80 -0.68
CA GLY A 214 2.00 31.71 0.60
C GLY A 214 1.11 31.40 1.81
N GLU A 215 -0.17 31.18 1.62
CA GLU A 215 -1.07 30.72 2.67
C GLU A 215 -0.65 29.34 3.17
N ALA A 216 -0.54 29.17 4.48
CA ALA A 216 -0.23 27.90 5.15
C ALA A 216 -1.36 27.58 6.15
N PRO A 217 -2.51 27.10 5.66
CA PRO A 217 -3.69 26.89 6.48
C PRO A 217 -3.52 25.69 7.43
N ALA A 218 -4.39 25.60 8.44
CA ALA A 218 -4.69 24.34 9.08
C ALA A 218 -5.35 23.40 8.06
N VAL A 219 -5.01 22.12 8.12
CA VAL A 219 -5.49 21.13 7.13
C VAL A 219 -6.11 19.93 7.84
N VAL A 220 -7.26 19.48 7.34
CA VAL A 220 -7.76 18.14 7.65
C VAL A 220 -7.59 17.27 6.40
N LEU A 221 -6.77 16.24 6.52
CA LEU A 221 -6.64 15.17 5.54
C LEU A 221 -7.73 14.13 5.81
N ALA A 222 -8.56 13.81 4.83
CA ALA A 222 -9.43 12.65 4.92
C ALA A 222 -8.61 11.36 5.09
N GLY A 223 -9.18 10.33 5.69
CA GLY A 223 -8.49 9.06 5.92
C GLY A 223 -7.88 8.47 4.65
N GLU A 224 -8.53 8.64 3.50
CA GLU A 224 -8.04 8.20 2.19
C GLU A 224 -6.73 8.91 1.77
N ALA A 225 -6.64 10.21 2.04
CA ALA A 225 -5.43 11.00 1.79
C ALA A 225 -4.32 10.64 2.78
N ALA A 226 -4.67 10.53 4.07
CA ALA A 226 -3.77 10.15 5.14
C ALA A 226 -3.17 8.74 4.90
N ALA A 227 -3.97 7.74 4.52
CA ALA A 227 -3.50 6.39 4.25
C ALA A 227 -2.50 6.35 3.07
N ARG A 228 -2.74 7.13 2.01
CA ARG A 228 -1.80 7.19 0.88
C ARG A 228 -0.47 7.85 1.26
N LEU A 229 -0.50 8.90 2.06
CA LEU A 229 0.71 9.56 2.57
C LEU A 229 1.46 8.66 3.56
N LEU A 230 0.72 7.95 4.43
CA LEU A 230 1.30 6.98 5.37
C LEU A 230 2.03 5.86 4.64
N ALA A 231 1.44 5.31 3.55
CA ALA A 231 2.09 4.30 2.73
C ALA A 231 3.42 4.81 2.13
N ALA A 232 3.42 6.01 1.56
CA ALA A 232 4.61 6.60 0.95
C ALA A 232 5.69 6.91 1.99
N PHE A 233 5.30 7.51 3.12
CA PHE A 233 6.19 7.77 4.24
C PHE A 233 6.82 6.49 4.76
N SER A 234 6.02 5.48 5.08
CA SER A 234 6.51 4.24 5.67
C SER A 234 7.46 3.50 4.74
N ALA A 235 7.11 3.37 3.46
CA ALA A 235 7.94 2.71 2.47
C ALA A 235 9.29 3.43 2.25
N ALA A 236 9.31 4.77 2.28
CA ALA A 236 10.52 5.52 2.04
C ALA A 236 11.41 5.65 3.30
N ALA A 237 10.79 5.87 4.46
CA ALA A 237 11.51 6.09 5.71
C ALA A 237 12.13 4.81 6.27
N PHE A 238 11.42 3.68 6.16
CA PHE A 238 11.79 2.41 6.80
C PHE A 238 12.32 1.34 5.84
N ASP A 239 12.63 1.71 4.58
CA ASP A 239 13.33 0.83 3.62
C ASP A 239 14.67 0.38 4.21
N GLY A 240 14.77 -0.91 4.53
CA GLY A 240 15.96 -1.46 5.18
C GLY A 240 17.19 -1.45 4.29
N HIS A 241 17.05 -1.69 2.99
CA HIS A 241 18.18 -1.66 2.05
C HIS A 241 18.70 -0.24 1.82
N ALA A 242 17.81 0.75 1.69
CA ALA A 242 18.20 2.16 1.63
C ALA A 242 18.87 2.61 2.93
N TYR A 243 18.36 2.14 4.09
CA TYR A 243 18.99 2.39 5.39
C TYR A 243 20.43 1.86 5.44
N ALA A 244 20.65 0.60 5.05
CA ALA A 244 21.98 -0.02 5.05
C ALA A 244 22.95 0.64 4.07
N ALA A 245 22.43 1.23 2.99
CA ALA A 245 23.22 2.02 2.04
C ALA A 245 23.52 3.45 2.52
N GLY A 246 22.93 3.88 3.65
CA GLY A 246 23.04 5.26 4.12
C GLY A 246 22.24 6.28 3.29
N ASP A 247 21.28 5.79 2.49
CA ASP A 247 20.49 6.58 1.54
C ASP A 247 19.00 6.57 1.92
N SER A 248 18.71 6.73 3.21
CA SER A 248 17.35 6.86 3.72
C SER A 248 17.24 7.96 4.75
N TRP A 249 16.03 8.46 4.95
CA TRP A 249 15.70 9.42 6.00
C TRP A 249 16.16 8.94 7.38
N LEU A 250 15.89 7.69 7.72
CA LEU A 250 16.23 7.10 9.01
C LEU A 250 17.76 7.02 9.21
N ALA A 251 18.53 6.69 8.17
CA ALA A 251 20.00 6.60 8.22
C ALA A 251 20.68 7.97 8.36
N ARG A 252 20.02 9.05 7.94
CA ARG A 252 20.59 10.42 7.93
C ARG A 252 20.09 11.30 9.07
N GLY A 253 19.67 10.70 10.17
CA GLY A 253 19.26 11.43 11.38
C GLY A 253 17.74 11.61 11.51
N GLY A 254 16.95 11.09 10.59
CA GLY A 254 15.48 11.08 10.74
C GLY A 254 15.01 10.38 12.00
N GLY A 255 15.79 9.42 12.51
CA GLY A 255 15.53 8.74 13.79
C GLY A 255 15.65 9.64 15.03
N GLU A 256 16.31 10.79 14.92
CA GLU A 256 16.43 11.78 16.00
C GLU A 256 15.27 12.80 15.98
N LEU A 257 14.55 12.90 14.86
CA LEU A 257 13.41 13.80 14.73
C LEU A 257 12.20 13.22 15.45
N LEU A 258 11.61 14.01 16.33
CA LEU A 258 10.31 13.72 16.92
C LEU A 258 9.25 14.21 15.95
N LEU A 259 8.51 13.26 15.39
CA LEU A 259 7.24 13.55 14.73
C LEU A 259 6.18 13.88 15.78
N SER A 260 4.93 14.10 15.37
CA SER A 260 3.87 14.34 16.35
C SER A 260 3.74 13.16 17.34
N PRO A 261 3.67 13.41 18.66
CA PRO A 261 3.51 12.36 19.68
C PRO A 261 2.14 11.65 19.61
N LEU A 262 1.23 12.12 18.76
CA LEU A 262 -0.05 11.47 18.48
C LEU A 262 0.08 10.31 17.48
N LEU A 263 1.28 10.09 16.93
CA LEU A 263 1.49 9.06 15.92
C LEU A 263 2.06 7.79 16.54
N ASP A 264 1.22 6.77 16.60
CA ASP A 264 1.60 5.38 16.81
C ASP A 264 1.33 4.61 15.51
N VAL A 265 2.39 4.15 14.84
CA VAL A 265 2.33 3.46 13.55
C VAL A 265 3.05 2.12 13.66
N GLU A 266 2.39 1.07 13.23
CA GLU A 266 2.97 -0.26 13.11
C GLU A 266 2.79 -0.80 11.67
N ASP A 267 3.71 -1.63 11.18
CA ASP A 267 3.42 -2.52 10.06
C ASP A 267 2.66 -3.72 10.63
N ASP A 268 1.33 -3.78 10.39
CA ASP A 268 0.44 -4.83 10.91
C ASP A 268 -0.10 -5.70 9.77
N PRO A 269 0.66 -6.72 9.35
CA PRO A 269 0.30 -7.61 8.25
C PRO A 269 -0.82 -8.59 8.60
N LEU A 270 -1.32 -8.60 9.82
CA LEU A 270 -2.36 -9.49 10.32
C LEU A 270 -3.68 -8.76 10.59
N SER A 271 -3.73 -7.44 10.43
CA SER A 271 -4.93 -6.65 10.68
C SER A 271 -6.04 -6.91 9.68
N ALA A 272 -7.22 -7.28 10.18
CA ALA A 272 -8.43 -7.40 9.36
C ALA A 272 -8.88 -6.06 8.74
N ALA A 273 -8.48 -4.93 9.31
CA ALA A 273 -8.75 -3.59 8.79
C ALA A 273 -7.90 -3.25 7.54
N GLY A 274 -6.83 -4.01 7.29
CA GLY A 274 -5.92 -3.85 6.18
C GLY A 274 -6.08 -4.90 5.09
N LEU A 275 -4.98 -5.21 4.42
CA LEU A 275 -4.85 -6.30 3.46
C LEU A 275 -3.81 -7.32 3.98
N PRO A 276 -4.18 -8.18 4.90
CA PRO A 276 -3.26 -9.08 5.61
C PRO A 276 -2.49 -10.02 4.69
N LEU A 277 -1.23 -10.31 5.06
CA LEU A 277 -0.33 -11.22 4.35
C LEU A 277 0.44 -12.06 5.40
N PRO A 278 0.34 -13.40 5.38
CA PRO A 278 0.78 -14.24 6.50
C PRO A 278 2.30 -14.49 6.53
N PHE A 279 2.99 -14.34 5.43
CA PHE A 279 4.45 -14.53 5.32
C PHE A 279 5.03 -13.62 4.23
N ASP A 280 6.33 -13.41 4.31
CA ASP A 280 7.07 -12.64 3.32
C ASP A 280 7.57 -13.53 2.14
N PHE A 281 8.31 -12.97 1.21
CA PHE A 281 8.79 -13.67 0.03
C PHE A 281 9.99 -14.61 0.30
N GLU A 282 10.49 -14.62 1.54
CA GLU A 282 11.40 -15.69 2.01
C GLU A 282 10.65 -16.80 2.76
N GLY A 283 9.30 -16.70 2.86
CA GLY A 283 8.44 -17.66 3.56
C GLY A 283 8.47 -17.51 5.09
N ARG A 284 8.95 -16.38 5.58
CA ARG A 284 8.98 -16.07 7.01
C ARG A 284 7.63 -15.58 7.49
N PRO A 285 7.11 -16.12 8.60
CA PRO A 285 5.88 -15.63 9.18
C PRO A 285 5.99 -14.15 9.49
N LYS A 286 5.03 -13.35 9.02
CA LYS A 286 4.97 -11.93 9.32
C LYS A 286 4.34 -11.70 10.71
N GLY A 287 4.81 -10.66 11.38
CA GLY A 287 4.30 -10.19 12.65
C GLY A 287 4.20 -8.67 12.67
N ARG A 288 3.66 -8.11 13.74
CA ARG A 288 3.60 -6.66 13.92
C ARG A 288 4.99 -6.09 14.15
N HIS A 289 5.28 -5.00 13.49
CA HIS A 289 6.55 -4.28 13.61
C HIS A 289 6.30 -2.80 13.89
N PRO A 290 6.80 -2.23 15.01
CA PRO A 290 6.60 -0.81 15.30
C PRO A 290 7.43 0.06 14.35
N LEU A 291 6.78 0.97 13.65
CA LEU A 291 7.42 1.97 12.80
C LEU A 291 7.58 3.30 13.55
N LEU A 292 6.53 3.77 14.22
CA LEU A 292 6.56 4.93 15.09
C LEU A 292 5.91 4.59 16.44
N VAL A 293 6.55 4.99 17.51
CA VAL A 293 5.99 4.92 18.88
C VAL A 293 5.97 6.33 19.47
N ARG A 294 4.78 6.88 19.62
CA ARG A 294 4.58 8.27 20.09
C ARG A 294 5.44 9.25 19.28
N GLY A 295 5.40 9.12 17.96
CA GLY A 295 6.17 9.95 17.01
C GLY A 295 7.67 9.68 16.97
N ARG A 296 8.19 8.71 17.72
CA ARG A 296 9.60 8.31 17.67
C ARG A 296 9.78 7.19 16.65
N PRO A 297 10.67 7.34 15.66
CA PRO A 297 10.96 6.29 14.72
C PRO A 297 11.58 5.05 15.38
N GLY A 298 11.08 3.87 14.97
CA GLY A 298 11.66 2.57 15.25
C GLY A 298 12.79 2.19 14.27
N PRO A 299 13.29 0.95 14.34
CA PRO A 299 14.29 0.45 13.41
C PRO A 299 13.71 0.26 12.00
N PRO A 300 14.57 0.22 10.95
CA PRO A 300 14.15 -0.12 9.59
C PRO A 300 13.64 -1.56 9.54
N VAL A 301 12.83 -1.87 8.53
CA VAL A 301 12.43 -3.25 8.28
C VAL A 301 13.52 -4.00 7.51
N THR A 302 13.61 -5.32 7.71
CA THR A 302 14.67 -6.15 7.16
C THR A 302 14.14 -7.44 6.54
N ASP A 303 14.85 -7.95 5.55
CA ASP A 303 14.90 -9.35 5.19
C ASP A 303 16.00 -10.08 6.00
N ALA A 304 16.09 -11.39 5.88
CA ALA A 304 17.05 -12.17 6.66
C ALA A 304 18.51 -11.89 6.30
N GLY A 305 18.81 -11.71 5.01
CA GLY A 305 20.17 -11.40 4.57
C GLY A 305 20.62 -10.02 5.02
N LEU A 306 19.75 -9.03 4.94
CA LEU A 306 20.00 -7.69 5.40
C LEU A 306 20.18 -7.64 6.92
N ALA A 307 19.29 -8.27 7.68
CA ALA A 307 19.34 -8.35 9.14
C ALA A 307 20.70 -8.86 9.63
N ALA A 308 21.16 -9.97 9.05
CA ALA A 308 22.47 -10.55 9.36
C ALA A 308 23.63 -9.60 9.03
N ARG A 309 23.56 -8.90 7.89
CA ARG A 309 24.60 -7.97 7.42
C ARG A 309 24.74 -6.73 8.31
N ILE A 310 23.63 -6.16 8.79
CA ILE A 310 23.63 -4.94 9.59
C ILE A 310 23.57 -5.21 11.11
N GLY A 311 23.52 -6.48 11.53
CA GLY A 311 23.47 -6.86 12.93
C GLY A 311 22.19 -6.45 13.65
N GLN A 312 21.05 -6.42 12.91
CA GLN A 312 19.74 -6.12 13.47
C GLN A 312 18.82 -7.35 13.48
N ALA A 313 17.71 -7.23 14.22
CA ALA A 313 16.68 -8.25 14.20
C ALA A 313 16.05 -8.36 12.81
N GLU A 314 15.74 -9.57 12.41
CA GLU A 314 14.94 -9.83 11.22
C GLU A 314 13.47 -9.50 11.47
N THR A 315 12.81 -8.89 10.49
CA THR A 315 11.43 -8.40 10.64
C THR A 315 10.43 -9.02 9.66
N ALA A 316 10.84 -10.00 8.84
CA ALA A 316 10.02 -10.68 7.84
C ALA A 316 9.37 -9.71 6.81
N HIS A 317 10.18 -8.87 6.18
CA HIS A 317 9.73 -7.89 5.20
C HIS A 317 10.31 -8.08 3.80
N ALA A 318 10.84 -9.27 3.50
CA ALA A 318 11.36 -9.58 2.18
C ALA A 318 10.27 -9.52 1.10
N LEU A 319 10.55 -8.81 -0.01
CA LEU A 319 9.66 -8.71 -1.18
C LEU A 319 10.23 -9.37 -2.44
N GLY A 320 11.39 -10.03 -2.32
CA GLY A 320 12.13 -10.52 -3.45
C GLY A 320 12.90 -9.42 -4.19
N GLY A 321 13.88 -9.82 -5.02
CA GLY A 321 14.72 -8.86 -5.75
C GLY A 321 15.56 -7.93 -4.87
N GLY A 322 15.74 -8.26 -3.59
CA GLY A 322 16.56 -7.46 -2.66
C GLY A 322 15.83 -6.22 -2.12
N ALA A 323 14.52 -6.26 -1.94
CA ALA A 323 13.74 -5.22 -1.31
C ALA A 323 13.16 -5.69 0.04
N ALA A 324 13.20 -4.83 1.05
CA ALA A 324 12.54 -5.01 2.34
C ALA A 324 11.75 -3.74 2.68
N LEU A 325 10.41 -3.80 2.58
CA LEU A 325 9.53 -2.65 2.74
C LEU A 325 8.34 -2.96 3.65
N PRO A 326 7.89 -2.00 4.49
CA PRO A 326 6.62 -2.11 5.19
C PRO A 326 5.46 -1.91 4.19
N LEU A 327 4.60 -2.91 4.06
CA LEU A 327 3.46 -2.88 3.14
C LEU A 327 2.11 -2.78 3.84
N HIS A 328 2.10 -2.85 5.17
CA HIS A 328 0.89 -2.88 6.00
C HIS A 328 0.89 -1.77 7.07
N PRO A 329 1.35 -0.53 6.74
CA PRO A 329 1.42 0.51 7.74
C PRO A 329 0.02 0.84 8.24
N ARG A 330 -0.15 0.82 9.55
CA ARG A 330 -1.38 1.11 10.25
C ARG A 330 -1.13 2.19 11.30
N LEU A 331 -1.81 3.32 11.15
CA LEU A 331 -1.85 4.36 12.16
C LEU A 331 -2.95 4.03 13.17
N ALA A 332 -2.61 4.06 14.45
CA ALA A 332 -3.57 3.89 15.52
C ALA A 332 -4.65 4.99 15.46
N PRO A 333 -5.94 4.65 15.58
CA PRO A 333 -7.00 5.65 15.59
C PRO A 333 -6.98 6.47 16.88
N GLY A 334 -7.39 7.73 16.78
CA GLY A 334 -7.69 8.60 17.90
C GLY A 334 -9.15 8.49 18.35
N GLU A 335 -9.62 9.51 19.07
CA GLU A 335 -10.98 9.53 19.62
C GLU A 335 -11.92 10.47 18.86
N GLU A 336 -11.40 11.44 18.13
CA GLU A 336 -12.16 12.47 17.43
C GLU A 336 -12.76 11.93 16.11
N SER A 337 -14.00 12.32 15.81
CA SER A 337 -14.57 12.14 14.48
C SER A 337 -13.92 13.08 13.46
N GLU A 338 -14.00 12.78 12.16
CA GLU A 338 -13.53 13.70 11.12
C GLU A 338 -14.22 15.08 11.22
N GLU A 339 -15.49 15.12 11.66
CA GLU A 339 -16.21 16.38 11.86
C GLU A 339 -15.63 17.21 13.02
N GLU A 340 -15.26 16.58 14.13
CA GLU A 340 -14.61 17.26 15.27
C GLU A 340 -13.23 17.78 14.85
N LEU A 341 -12.45 17.01 14.10
CA LEU A 341 -11.19 17.50 13.52
C LEU A 341 -11.38 18.72 12.63
N ARG A 342 -12.42 18.73 11.77
CA ARG A 342 -12.74 19.88 10.93
C ARG A 342 -13.19 21.09 11.77
N ARG A 343 -13.99 20.86 12.81
CA ARG A 343 -14.39 21.95 13.72
C ARG A 343 -13.18 22.61 14.39
N ALA A 344 -12.19 21.81 14.77
CA ALA A 344 -10.93 22.29 15.34
C ALA A 344 -9.98 22.95 14.29
N ALA A 345 -10.31 22.86 13.01
CA ALA A 345 -9.59 23.46 11.88
C ALA A 345 -10.43 24.49 11.13
N GLU A 346 -11.44 25.10 11.79
CA GLU A 346 -12.29 26.12 11.18
C GLU A 346 -11.47 27.25 10.55
N GLY A 347 -11.84 27.70 9.35
CA GLY A 347 -11.08 28.65 8.54
C GLY A 347 -9.93 28.02 7.71
N GLY A 348 -9.58 26.78 7.97
CA GLY A 348 -8.59 26.00 7.22
C GLY A 348 -9.17 25.34 5.97
N ILE A 349 -8.51 24.25 5.53
CA ILE A 349 -8.93 23.45 4.36
C ILE A 349 -9.05 21.97 4.70
N TRP A 350 -9.94 21.30 4.01
CA TRP A 350 -10.07 19.85 3.98
C TRP A 350 -9.57 19.32 2.65
N ILE A 351 -8.79 18.23 2.67
CA ILE A 351 -8.25 17.56 1.50
C ILE A 351 -8.82 16.13 1.45
N GLY A 352 -9.67 15.85 0.48
CA GLY A 352 -10.33 14.55 0.34
C GLY A 352 -9.44 13.46 -0.24
N GLU A 353 -8.54 13.83 -1.15
CA GLU A 353 -7.67 12.89 -1.85
C GLU A 353 -6.32 13.53 -2.15
N VAL A 354 -5.28 12.70 -2.16
CA VAL A 354 -3.99 13.07 -2.74
C VAL A 354 -3.64 12.12 -3.89
N GLY A 355 -3.05 12.64 -4.95
CA GLY A 355 -2.48 11.85 -6.04
C GLY A 355 -1.32 10.98 -5.55
N PRO A 356 -0.78 10.08 -6.40
CA PRO A 356 0.43 9.35 -6.07
C PRO A 356 1.54 10.33 -5.66
N PRO A 357 2.13 10.17 -4.46
CA PRO A 357 3.26 10.99 -4.05
C PRO A 357 4.48 10.68 -4.91
N GLU A 358 5.14 11.72 -5.43
CA GLU A 358 6.41 11.64 -6.12
C GLU A 358 7.53 11.99 -5.15
N LEU A 359 8.30 10.99 -4.75
CA LEU A 359 9.46 11.17 -3.87
C LEU A 359 10.67 11.57 -4.72
N PHE A 360 11.14 12.80 -4.58
CA PHE A 360 12.31 13.31 -5.29
C PHE A 360 13.57 13.35 -4.43
N ASP A 361 13.45 13.26 -3.11
CA ASP A 361 14.57 13.20 -2.16
C ASP A 361 14.26 12.15 -1.07
N ARG A 362 14.96 11.02 -1.12
CA ARG A 362 14.77 9.92 -0.15
C ARG A 362 15.30 10.25 1.24
N VAL A 363 16.37 11.05 1.31
CA VAL A 363 17.03 11.37 2.57
C VAL A 363 16.21 12.35 3.40
N ARG A 364 15.61 13.34 2.74
CA ARG A 364 14.76 14.33 3.40
C ARG A 364 13.27 13.99 3.34
N LEU A 365 12.89 12.92 2.61
CA LEU A 365 11.51 12.59 2.25
C LEU A 365 10.83 13.73 1.48
N GLY A 366 11.61 14.44 0.65
CA GLY A 366 11.13 15.48 -0.23
C GLY A 366 10.14 14.91 -1.23
N THR A 367 8.92 15.43 -1.20
CA THR A 367 7.78 14.84 -1.90
C THR A 367 6.97 15.91 -2.60
N ARG A 368 6.50 15.59 -3.81
CA ARG A 368 5.55 16.39 -4.57
C ARG A 368 4.28 15.57 -4.83
N LEU A 369 3.13 16.22 -4.72
CA LEU A 369 1.84 15.59 -5.01
C LEU A 369 0.78 16.60 -5.44
N VAL A 370 -0.37 16.08 -5.90
CA VAL A 370 -1.56 16.86 -6.19
C VAL A 370 -2.64 16.54 -5.16
N ALA A 371 -3.09 17.55 -4.42
CA ALA A 371 -4.25 17.49 -3.56
C ALA A 371 -5.52 17.73 -4.37
N ARG A 372 -6.54 16.89 -4.19
CA ARG A 372 -7.81 16.92 -4.92
C ARG A 372 -8.99 16.91 -3.97
N GLY A 373 -10.13 17.37 -4.49
CA GLY A 373 -11.33 17.47 -3.68
C GLY A 373 -11.12 18.41 -2.48
N VAL A 374 -10.36 19.48 -2.69
CA VAL A 374 -9.99 20.43 -1.64
C VAL A 374 -11.18 21.35 -1.37
N ARG A 375 -11.43 21.64 -0.09
CA ARG A 375 -12.54 22.51 0.33
C ARG A 375 -12.14 23.39 1.50
N ARG A 376 -12.71 24.60 1.56
CA ARG A 376 -12.64 25.43 2.77
C ARG A 376 -13.43 24.77 3.89
N ILE A 377 -12.95 24.92 5.11
CA ILE A 377 -13.66 24.54 6.32
C ILE A 377 -14.35 25.79 6.87
N GLY A 378 -15.67 25.80 6.75
CA GLY A 378 -16.51 26.89 7.25
C GLY A 378 -16.86 26.72 8.74
N PRO A 379 -17.79 27.60 9.22
CA PRO A 379 -18.22 27.59 10.60
C PRO A 379 -18.74 26.22 11.06
N GLY A 380 -18.33 25.85 12.27
CA GLY A 380 -18.71 24.57 12.88
C GLY A 380 -18.12 23.34 12.19
N GLY A 381 -17.09 23.49 11.34
CA GLY A 381 -16.45 22.38 10.64
C GLY A 381 -17.17 21.94 9.36
N ALA A 382 -18.13 22.73 8.87
CA ALA A 382 -18.85 22.44 7.63
C ALA A 382 -17.89 22.50 6.42
N LEU A 383 -18.07 21.60 5.46
CA LEU A 383 -17.35 21.68 4.18
C LEU A 383 -18.00 22.76 3.31
N ALA A 384 -17.30 23.88 3.17
CA ALA A 384 -17.75 25.06 2.43
C ALA A 384 -17.29 25.02 0.95
N ASP A 385 -16.86 26.15 0.39
CA ASP A 385 -16.55 26.30 -1.02
C ASP A 385 -15.44 25.35 -1.49
N PRO A 386 -15.59 24.73 -2.68
CA PRO A 386 -14.53 23.94 -3.27
C PRO A 386 -13.36 24.85 -3.69
N LEU A 387 -12.17 24.33 -3.58
CA LEU A 387 -10.97 24.92 -4.14
C LEU A 387 -10.52 24.11 -5.37
N ALA A 388 -9.86 24.79 -6.29
CA ALA A 388 -9.16 24.11 -7.38
C ALA A 388 -8.14 23.09 -6.82
N ASP A 389 -7.79 22.09 -7.64
CA ASP A 389 -6.71 21.15 -7.28
C ASP A 389 -5.44 21.95 -6.91
N LEU A 390 -4.78 21.55 -5.83
CA LEU A 390 -3.56 22.19 -5.35
C LEU A 390 -2.36 21.27 -5.54
N GLY A 391 -1.23 21.84 -5.93
CA GLY A 391 0.06 21.19 -5.76
C GLY A 391 0.54 21.32 -4.32
N TRP A 392 1.27 20.35 -3.85
CA TRP A 392 2.05 20.43 -2.61
C TRP A 392 3.46 19.93 -2.85
N GLU A 393 4.43 20.65 -2.32
CA GLU A 393 5.82 20.27 -2.28
C GLU A 393 6.40 20.54 -0.89
N GLY A 394 7.00 19.51 -0.28
CA GLY A 394 7.54 19.59 1.08
C GLY A 394 8.10 18.27 1.54
N GLU A 395 8.49 18.19 2.80
CA GLU A 395 9.03 16.99 3.42
C GLU A 395 7.93 16.24 4.20
N LEU A 396 7.78 14.93 3.95
CA LEU A 396 6.77 14.13 4.68
C LEU A 396 7.03 14.12 6.19
N GLY A 397 8.29 14.21 6.63
CA GLY A 397 8.63 14.33 8.05
C GLY A 397 8.02 15.59 8.68
N GLU A 398 8.09 16.74 8.03
CA GLU A 398 7.46 17.99 8.50
C GLU A 398 5.94 17.88 8.51
N LEU A 399 5.35 17.26 7.47
CA LEU A 399 3.91 17.03 7.42
C LEU A 399 3.43 16.19 8.61
N PHE A 400 4.07 15.04 8.87
CA PHE A 400 3.72 14.20 10.01
C PHE A 400 4.09 14.82 11.35
N GLY A 401 5.10 15.70 11.41
CA GLY A 401 5.42 16.52 12.57
C GLY A 401 4.33 17.55 12.92
N ALA A 402 3.61 18.03 11.91
CA ALA A 402 2.53 19.02 12.09
C ALA A 402 1.18 18.40 12.50
N VAL A 403 1.07 17.07 12.67
CA VAL A 403 -0.16 16.41 13.09
C VAL A 403 -0.54 16.85 14.50
N ALA A 404 -1.75 17.40 14.63
CA ALA A 404 -2.32 17.97 15.85
C ALA A 404 -3.68 17.36 16.23
N GLY A 405 -4.12 16.33 15.51
CA GLY A 405 -5.32 15.54 15.81
C GLY A 405 -5.39 14.30 14.93
N VAL A 406 -5.91 13.21 15.48
CA VAL A 406 -6.04 11.90 14.82
C VAL A 406 -7.49 11.45 14.93
N GLY A 407 -8.08 11.09 13.82
CA GLY A 407 -9.48 10.67 13.75
C GLY A 407 -9.70 9.26 14.29
N ARG A 408 -10.96 8.91 14.48
CA ARG A 408 -11.43 7.62 15.01
C ARG A 408 -11.66 6.58 13.90
N GLU A 409 -12.27 7.00 12.81
CA GLU A 409 -12.64 6.10 11.71
C GLU A 409 -11.50 5.92 10.73
N SER A 410 -11.00 4.69 10.60
CA SER A 410 -9.92 4.37 9.68
C SER A 410 -10.45 3.85 8.34
N VAL A 411 -9.70 4.13 7.28
CA VAL A 411 -9.90 3.56 5.95
C VAL A 411 -8.64 2.85 5.49
N CYS A 412 -8.80 1.81 4.68
CA CYS A 412 -7.71 1.11 4.03
C CYS A 412 -7.56 1.57 2.58
N ARG A 413 -6.32 1.79 2.15
CA ARG A 413 -5.95 2.01 0.74
C ARG A 413 -4.88 1.00 0.34
N PRO A 414 -4.93 0.44 -0.89
CA PRO A 414 -3.85 -0.46 -1.33
C PRO A 414 -2.49 0.24 -1.26
N ALA A 415 -1.50 -0.48 -0.76
CA ALA A 415 -0.09 -0.14 -0.80
C ALA A 415 0.65 -1.22 -1.60
N GLY A 416 1.66 -0.87 -2.39
CA GLY A 416 2.53 -1.85 -3.02
C GLY A 416 1.89 -2.79 -4.06
N GLY A 417 0.90 -2.34 -4.86
CA GLY A 417 0.43 -3.12 -6.01
C GLY A 417 -0.79 -4.01 -5.72
N GLY A 418 -1.85 -3.44 -5.20
CA GLY A 418 -3.16 -4.09 -5.14
C GLY A 418 -3.35 -5.03 -3.96
N TRP A 419 -3.04 -6.31 -4.11
CA TRP A 419 -3.28 -7.34 -3.08
C TRP A 419 -2.13 -7.52 -2.08
N LEU A 420 -0.93 -7.01 -2.37
CA LEU A 420 0.27 -7.24 -1.55
C LEU A 420 0.21 -6.60 -0.16
N GLY A 421 -0.50 -5.49 -0.02
CA GLY A 421 -0.60 -4.80 1.24
C GLY A 421 -1.55 -3.61 1.18
N GLY A 422 -1.82 -3.03 2.34
CA GLY A 422 -2.69 -1.87 2.46
C GLY A 422 -2.33 -0.99 3.64
N ALA A 423 -2.29 0.31 3.40
CA ALA A 423 -2.14 1.31 4.45
C ALA A 423 -3.49 1.63 5.08
N VAL A 424 -3.53 1.66 6.40
CA VAL A 424 -4.73 1.95 7.19
C VAL A 424 -4.50 3.23 7.99
N ALA A 425 -5.33 4.24 7.75
CA ALA A 425 -5.24 5.48 8.49
C ALA A 425 -6.62 6.11 8.73
N PRO A 426 -6.81 6.77 9.86
CA PRO A 426 -7.90 7.70 10.09
C PRO A 426 -7.62 9.07 9.44
N ALA A 427 -8.60 9.98 9.48
CA ALA A 427 -8.39 11.38 9.14
C ALA A 427 -7.34 12.03 10.07
N LEU A 428 -6.57 12.99 9.54
CA LEU A 428 -5.55 13.70 10.29
C LEU A 428 -5.80 15.21 10.25
N ARG A 429 -5.67 15.90 11.38
CA ARG A 429 -5.61 17.34 11.43
C ARG A 429 -4.16 17.80 11.58
N LEU A 430 -3.72 18.63 10.67
CA LEU A 430 -2.43 19.31 10.70
C LEU A 430 -2.64 20.72 11.24
N SER A 431 -1.77 21.17 12.15
CA SER A 431 -1.83 22.54 12.69
C SER A 431 -1.62 23.59 11.60
N ARG A 432 -0.78 23.29 10.61
CA ARG A 432 -0.54 24.07 9.40
C ARG A 432 0.10 23.19 8.32
N LEU A 433 -0.09 23.58 7.06
CA LEU A 433 0.63 22.96 5.94
C LEU A 433 1.16 24.06 5.00
N ALA A 434 2.49 24.21 4.99
CA ALA A 434 3.18 25.05 4.01
C ALA A 434 3.43 24.29 2.70
N GLY A 435 3.87 24.98 1.65
CA GLY A 435 4.23 24.35 0.37
C GLY A 435 3.04 24.04 -0.55
N LEU A 436 1.84 24.52 -0.21
CA LEU A 436 0.67 24.46 -1.09
C LEU A 436 0.75 25.56 -2.15
N TYR A 437 0.42 25.20 -3.41
CA TYR A 437 0.38 26.15 -4.51
C TYR A 437 -0.75 25.82 -5.50
N PRO A 438 -1.33 26.83 -6.16
CA PRO A 438 -2.33 26.61 -7.20
C PRO A 438 -1.72 25.87 -8.39
N LEU A 439 -2.44 24.89 -8.94
CA LEU A 439 -2.08 24.30 -10.21
C LEU A 439 -2.61 25.18 -11.36
N ALA A 440 -1.85 25.27 -12.45
CA ALA A 440 -2.35 25.92 -13.64
C ALA A 440 -3.66 25.21 -14.12
N PRO A 441 -4.69 25.98 -14.52
CA PRO A 441 -5.91 25.38 -15.02
C PRO A 441 -5.57 24.42 -16.17
N ARG A 442 -6.11 23.21 -16.11
CA ARG A 442 -6.00 22.27 -17.23
C ARG A 442 -6.85 22.80 -18.39
N GLY A 443 -6.19 23.26 -19.44
CA GLY A 443 -6.84 23.66 -20.70
C GLY A 443 -7.64 22.53 -21.34
#